data_3b540f70c7715b318bacd477f5b4d024
#
_entry.id   3b540f70c7715b318bacd477f5b4d024
#
_cell.length_a   1.000
_cell.length_b   1.000
_cell.length_c   1.000
_cell.angle_alpha   90.00
_cell.angle_beta   90.00
_cell.angle_gamma   90.00
#
_symmetry.space_group_name_H-M   'P 1'
#
loop_
_entity.id
_entity.type
_entity.pdbx_description
1 polymer ?
#
loop_
_entity_poly.entity_id
_entity_poly.type
_entity_poly.pdbx_seq_one_letter_code
_entity_poly.pdbx_strand_id
1 'polypeptide(L)'
;MKLLSNVAIAAAMLLLIFSCNDQSNVGKDVNLSNEVDSVSYSLGLNVAKNVQAQGLEDINIDALIKAFNDVYEGNEPILNEMQAGQCLQSYFQRAQLAKSDASKEAGVAFLAQNKTKEGVITTESGLQYEIVNEGSGVKPGLEDKVTTHYHGTLIDGTVFDSSVDRGEPVSFPVNGVIPGWTEALQLMSVGSKWKLYVPSELAYGERGAGGAIGPNEAL
;
A
#
# COMPACT_ATOMS: atom_id res chain seq x y z
N MET A 1 -89.56 21.90 32.29
CA MET A 1 -89.12 20.80 33.13
C MET A 1 -88.77 19.66 32.25
N LYS A 2 -87.52 19.50 31.89
CA LYS A 2 -86.88 18.27 31.51
C LYS A 2 -85.44 18.60 31.04
N LEU A 3 -84.48 18.24 31.83
CA LEU A 3 -83.06 18.31 31.49
C LEU A 3 -82.77 17.30 30.41
N LEU A 4 -82.10 17.74 29.37
CA LEU A 4 -81.47 16.89 28.39
C LEU A 4 -79.96 16.95 28.60
N SER A 5 -79.42 15.83 29.01
CA SER A 5 -78.00 15.59 29.20
C SER A 5 -77.32 15.34 27.83
N ASN A 6 -76.40 16.19 27.46
CA ASN A 6 -75.53 15.97 26.28
C ASN A 6 -74.29 15.23 26.73
N VAL A 7 -74.20 13.98 26.33
CA VAL A 7 -72.98 13.18 26.42
C VAL A 7 -72.11 13.46 25.16
N ALA A 8 -71.05 14.21 25.35
CA ALA A 8 -70.04 14.39 24.28
C ALA A 8 -69.05 13.22 24.31
N ILE A 9 -69.06 12.43 23.24
CA ILE A 9 -68.05 11.37 23.00
C ILE A 9 -66.82 12.03 22.39
N ALA A 10 -65.81 12.18 23.20
CA ALA A 10 -64.46 12.57 22.68
C ALA A 10 -63.78 11.35 22.14
N ALA A 11 -63.72 11.23 20.78
CA ALA A 11 -62.88 10.25 20.10
C ALA A 11 -61.39 10.71 20.15
N ALA A 12 -60.64 10.15 21.08
CA ALA A 12 -59.19 10.31 21.10
C ALA A 12 -58.56 9.51 19.97
N MET A 13 -58.18 10.18 18.88
CA MET A 13 -57.40 9.62 17.79
C MET A 13 -55.96 9.49 18.29
N LEU A 14 -55.58 8.28 18.67
CA LEU A 14 -54.19 7.94 19.02
C LEU A 14 -53.40 7.81 17.71
N LEU A 15 -52.73 8.87 17.31
CA LEU A 15 -51.70 8.82 16.25
C LEU A 15 -50.50 8.06 16.80
N LEU A 16 -50.43 6.77 16.51
CA LEU A 16 -49.23 5.98 16.65
C LEU A 16 -48.23 6.49 15.59
N ILE A 17 -47.35 7.39 16.03
CA ILE A 17 -46.16 7.74 15.27
C ILE A 17 -45.23 6.51 15.38
N PHE A 18 -45.30 5.62 14.39
CA PHE A 18 -44.21 4.67 14.15
C PHE A 18 -43.00 5.48 13.72
N SER A 19 -42.20 5.89 14.69
CA SER A 19 -40.83 6.29 14.43
C SER A 19 -40.08 5.03 14.01
N CYS A 20 -40.00 4.78 12.72
CA CYS A 20 -39.01 3.86 12.18
C CYS A 20 -37.64 4.49 12.50
N ASN A 21 -37.09 4.11 13.63
CA ASN A 21 -35.69 4.32 13.93
C ASN A 21 -34.93 3.22 13.17
N ASP A 22 -34.75 3.42 11.85
CA ASP A 22 -33.84 2.61 11.04
C ASP A 22 -32.41 2.95 11.45
N GLN A 23 -32.02 2.50 12.64
CA GLN A 23 -30.63 2.28 12.93
C GLN A 23 -30.21 1.12 12.04
N SER A 24 -29.56 1.43 10.92
CA SER A 24 -28.92 0.47 10.04
C SER A 24 -28.05 -0.45 10.91
N ASN A 25 -28.52 -1.69 11.10
CA ASN A 25 -27.77 -2.78 11.74
C ASN A 25 -26.70 -3.30 10.78
N VAL A 26 -25.92 -2.39 10.20
CA VAL A 26 -24.85 -2.73 9.30
C VAL A 26 -23.74 -3.40 10.10
N GLY A 27 -23.49 -4.67 9.83
CA GLY A 27 -22.31 -5.41 10.30
C GLY A 27 -22.44 -6.14 11.65
N LYS A 28 -23.65 -6.25 12.26
CA LYS A 28 -23.86 -7.09 13.44
C LYS A 28 -24.46 -8.43 13.04
N ASP A 29 -23.74 -9.51 13.34
CA ASP A 29 -24.19 -10.91 13.29
C ASP A 29 -24.71 -11.38 11.91
N VAL A 30 -23.85 -11.29 10.87
CA VAL A 30 -24.13 -11.95 9.58
C VAL A 30 -23.96 -13.44 9.76
N ASN A 31 -25.05 -14.20 9.60
CA ASN A 31 -25.00 -15.67 9.58
C ASN A 31 -24.82 -16.15 8.15
N LEU A 32 -23.71 -16.79 7.87
CA LEU A 32 -23.40 -17.37 6.54
C LEU A 32 -24.08 -18.75 6.38
N SER A 33 -25.40 -18.79 6.53
CA SER A 33 -26.15 -20.04 6.56
C SER A 33 -26.50 -20.62 5.18
N ASN A 34 -26.34 -19.84 4.14
CA ASN A 34 -26.61 -20.26 2.76
C ASN A 34 -25.47 -19.83 1.82
N GLU A 35 -25.51 -20.34 0.59
CA GLU A 35 -24.49 -20.08 -0.43
C GLU A 35 -24.41 -18.60 -0.83
N VAL A 36 -25.56 -17.92 -0.95
CA VAL A 36 -25.60 -16.49 -1.34
C VAL A 36 -24.96 -15.61 -0.29
N ASP A 37 -25.19 -15.86 0.99
CA ASP A 37 -24.58 -15.11 2.10
C ASP A 37 -23.06 -15.30 2.09
N SER A 38 -22.61 -16.54 1.89
CA SER A 38 -21.19 -16.88 1.83
C SER A 38 -20.48 -16.23 0.63
N VAL A 39 -21.10 -16.23 -0.53
CA VAL A 39 -20.60 -15.58 -1.74
C VAL A 39 -20.55 -14.05 -1.57
N SER A 40 -21.60 -13.45 -1.02
CA SER A 40 -21.69 -12.01 -0.78
C SER A 40 -20.59 -11.54 0.19
N TYR A 41 -20.42 -12.26 1.30
CA TYR A 41 -19.34 -11.96 2.25
C TYR A 41 -17.95 -12.11 1.63
N SER A 42 -17.75 -13.17 0.83
CA SER A 42 -16.49 -13.42 0.13
C SER A 42 -16.16 -12.32 -0.88
N LEU A 43 -17.17 -11.82 -1.59
CA LEU A 43 -17.03 -10.69 -2.50
C LEU A 43 -16.62 -9.43 -1.73
N GLY A 44 -17.32 -9.12 -0.64
CA GLY A 44 -16.99 -7.98 0.23
C GLY A 44 -15.57 -8.05 0.78
N LEU A 45 -15.14 -9.24 1.24
CA LEU A 45 -13.78 -9.46 1.73
C LEU A 45 -12.71 -9.22 0.65
N ASN A 46 -12.96 -9.68 -0.58
CA ASN A 46 -12.05 -9.47 -1.71
C ASN A 46 -11.97 -8.00 -2.10
N VAL A 47 -13.10 -7.30 -2.19
CA VAL A 47 -13.14 -5.86 -2.47
C VAL A 47 -12.39 -5.10 -1.40
N ALA A 48 -12.65 -5.35 -0.11
CA ALA A 48 -11.99 -4.68 1.01
C ALA A 48 -10.46 -4.86 0.98
N LYS A 49 -9.98 -6.09 0.77
CA LYS A 49 -8.53 -6.37 0.65
C LYS A 49 -7.90 -5.66 -0.54
N ASN A 50 -8.57 -5.63 -1.68
CA ASN A 50 -8.04 -4.98 -2.88
C ASN A 50 -7.93 -3.46 -2.71
N VAL A 51 -8.95 -2.80 -2.18
CA VAL A 51 -8.92 -1.34 -2.00
C VAL A 51 -7.95 -0.93 -0.89
N GLN A 52 -7.82 -1.73 0.16
CA GLN A 52 -6.82 -1.51 1.22
C GLN A 52 -5.39 -1.64 0.65
N ALA A 53 -5.13 -2.66 -0.17
CA ALA A 53 -3.83 -2.83 -0.83
C ALA A 53 -3.47 -1.69 -1.79
N GLN A 54 -4.47 -0.96 -2.30
CA GLN A 54 -4.28 0.23 -3.13
C GLN A 54 -4.12 1.53 -2.30
N GLY A 55 -4.14 1.45 -0.96
CA GLY A 55 -3.94 2.60 -0.08
C GLY A 55 -5.22 3.33 0.31
N LEU A 56 -6.40 2.71 0.14
CA LEU A 56 -7.65 3.23 0.71
C LEU A 56 -7.79 2.71 2.14
N GLU A 57 -7.27 3.46 3.11
CA GLU A 57 -7.24 3.07 4.52
C GLU A 57 -8.59 3.30 5.21
N ASP A 58 -9.27 4.39 4.85
CA ASP A 58 -10.58 4.76 5.39
C ASP A 58 -11.67 4.64 4.34
N ILE A 59 -12.75 3.93 4.68
CA ILE A 59 -13.91 3.77 3.81
C ILE A 59 -15.22 4.06 4.57
N ASN A 60 -16.10 4.82 3.93
CA ASN A 60 -17.46 5.01 4.44
C ASN A 60 -18.33 3.82 4.01
N ILE A 61 -18.58 2.92 4.95
CA ILE A 61 -19.35 1.70 4.68
C ILE A 61 -20.79 2.01 4.27
N ASP A 62 -21.43 3.03 4.86
CA ASP A 62 -22.82 3.39 4.52
C ASP A 62 -22.91 3.89 3.07
N ALA A 63 -21.94 4.68 2.61
CA ALA A 63 -21.87 5.12 1.22
C ALA A 63 -21.65 3.95 0.24
N LEU A 64 -20.80 2.97 0.62
CA LEU A 64 -20.57 1.76 -0.15
C LEU A 64 -21.87 0.95 -0.28
N ILE A 65 -22.56 0.69 0.83
CA ILE A 65 -23.83 -0.04 0.83
C ILE A 65 -24.89 0.70 0.01
N LYS A 66 -24.96 2.03 0.13
CA LYS A 66 -25.90 2.84 -0.67
C LYS A 66 -25.65 2.64 -2.17
N ALA A 67 -24.39 2.63 -2.60
CA ALA A 67 -24.04 2.39 -4.00
C ALA A 67 -24.43 0.98 -4.48
N PHE A 68 -24.23 -0.04 -3.63
CA PHE A 68 -24.69 -1.41 -3.94
C PHE A 68 -26.20 -1.46 -4.09
N ASN A 69 -26.97 -0.87 -3.15
CA ASN A 69 -28.43 -0.84 -3.21
C ASN A 69 -28.90 -0.12 -4.47
N ASP A 70 -28.32 1.02 -4.83
CA ASP A 70 -28.70 1.74 -6.04
C ASP A 70 -28.60 0.88 -7.28
N VAL A 71 -27.50 0.10 -7.42
CA VAL A 71 -27.31 -0.79 -8.57
C VAL A 71 -28.27 -1.96 -8.56
N TYR A 72 -28.44 -2.65 -7.42
CA TYR A 72 -29.27 -3.87 -7.36
C TYR A 72 -30.76 -3.61 -7.35
N GLU A 73 -31.19 -2.45 -6.86
CA GLU A 73 -32.60 -2.02 -6.87
C GLU A 73 -32.98 -1.25 -8.15
N GLY A 74 -32.00 -0.92 -8.99
CA GLY A 74 -32.23 -0.15 -10.21
C GLY A 74 -32.52 1.33 -9.97
N ASN A 75 -32.05 1.87 -8.83
CA ASN A 75 -32.14 3.29 -8.52
C ASN A 75 -31.11 4.08 -9.35
N GLU A 76 -31.37 5.39 -9.52
CA GLU A 76 -30.38 6.28 -10.13
C GLU A 76 -29.20 6.52 -9.17
N PRO A 77 -27.95 6.17 -9.54
CA PRO A 77 -26.80 6.39 -8.67
C PRO A 77 -26.54 7.88 -8.44
N ILE A 78 -26.08 8.23 -7.22
CA ILE A 78 -25.72 9.62 -6.86
C ILE A 78 -24.59 10.16 -7.73
N LEU A 79 -23.64 9.30 -8.12
CA LEU A 79 -22.56 9.60 -9.06
C LEU A 79 -22.75 8.72 -10.31
N ASN A 80 -22.68 9.34 -11.48
CA ASN A 80 -22.59 8.54 -12.71
C ASN A 80 -21.22 7.86 -12.85
N GLU A 81 -21.07 6.91 -13.74
CA GLU A 81 -19.85 6.12 -13.95
C GLU A 81 -18.60 7.00 -14.18
N MET A 82 -18.75 8.08 -14.96
CA MET A 82 -17.65 9.01 -15.24
C MET A 82 -17.19 9.74 -13.97
N GLN A 83 -18.15 10.26 -13.18
CA GLN A 83 -17.86 10.94 -11.93
C GLN A 83 -17.21 10.00 -10.90
N ALA A 84 -17.74 8.78 -10.77
CA ALA A 84 -17.18 7.76 -9.91
C ALA A 84 -15.73 7.39 -10.31
N GLY A 85 -15.49 7.18 -11.60
CA GLY A 85 -14.16 6.91 -12.14
C GLY A 85 -13.17 8.04 -11.88
N GLN A 86 -13.57 9.30 -12.14
CA GLN A 86 -12.74 10.48 -11.85
C GLN A 86 -12.43 10.64 -10.37
N CYS A 87 -13.41 10.39 -9.48
CA CYS A 87 -13.23 10.45 -8.04
C CYS A 87 -12.16 9.44 -7.57
N LEU A 88 -12.29 8.18 -7.99
CA LEU A 88 -11.34 7.12 -7.64
C LEU A 88 -9.94 7.41 -8.20
N GLN A 89 -9.84 7.77 -9.48
CA GLN A 89 -8.56 8.11 -10.10
C GLN A 89 -7.84 9.24 -9.38
N SER A 90 -8.58 10.33 -9.08
CA SER A 90 -8.00 11.49 -8.38
C SER A 90 -7.56 11.15 -6.96
N TYR A 91 -8.31 10.29 -6.26
CA TYR A 91 -7.95 9.85 -4.92
C TYR A 91 -6.67 9.02 -4.93
N PHE A 92 -6.61 7.96 -5.75
CA PHE A 92 -5.44 7.09 -5.81
C PHE A 92 -4.19 7.81 -6.31
N GLN A 93 -4.35 8.74 -7.27
CA GLN A 93 -3.22 9.57 -7.72
C GLN A 93 -2.65 10.42 -6.58
N ARG A 94 -3.51 11.09 -5.80
CA ARG A 94 -3.06 11.88 -4.64
C ARG A 94 -2.43 11.00 -3.55
N ALA A 95 -3.02 9.84 -3.25
CA ALA A 95 -2.47 8.90 -2.27
C ALA A 95 -1.08 8.40 -2.69
N GLN A 96 -0.91 8.06 -3.98
CA GLN A 96 0.37 7.64 -4.53
C GLN A 96 1.43 8.74 -4.48
N LEU A 97 1.07 9.98 -4.81
CA LEU A 97 1.98 11.12 -4.72
C LEU A 97 2.40 11.36 -3.26
N ALA A 98 1.44 11.37 -2.33
CA ALA A 98 1.75 11.55 -0.91
C ALA A 98 2.68 10.45 -0.37
N LYS A 99 2.45 9.19 -0.76
CA LYS A 99 3.33 8.07 -0.41
C LYS A 99 4.73 8.24 -1.00
N SER A 100 4.80 8.63 -2.27
CA SER A 100 6.07 8.89 -2.97
C SER A 100 6.89 9.99 -2.30
N ASP A 101 6.25 11.11 -1.92
CA ASP A 101 6.90 12.21 -1.23
C ASP A 101 7.39 11.78 0.16
N ALA A 102 6.56 11.05 0.91
CA ALA A 102 6.93 10.53 2.22
C ALA A 102 8.13 9.56 2.14
N SER A 103 8.15 8.65 1.16
CA SER A 103 9.28 7.73 0.93
C SER A 103 10.56 8.49 0.59
N LYS A 104 10.46 9.54 -0.25
CA LYS A 104 11.59 10.39 -0.61
C LYS A 104 12.17 11.11 0.61
N GLU A 105 11.31 11.75 1.40
CA GLU A 105 11.74 12.45 2.63
C GLU A 105 12.38 11.48 3.62
N ALA A 106 11.77 10.32 3.85
CA ALA A 106 12.30 9.29 4.74
C ALA A 106 13.66 8.77 4.26
N GLY A 107 13.81 8.49 2.95
CA GLY A 107 15.05 8.05 2.34
C GLY A 107 16.18 9.08 2.47
N VAL A 108 15.90 10.35 2.18
CA VAL A 108 16.86 11.45 2.35
C VAL A 108 17.29 11.61 3.81
N ALA A 109 16.34 11.60 4.74
CA ALA A 109 16.64 11.70 6.18
C ALA A 109 17.47 10.52 6.66
N PHE A 110 17.11 9.30 6.26
CA PHE A 110 17.86 8.08 6.59
C PHE A 110 19.30 8.16 6.10
N LEU A 111 19.54 8.48 4.82
CA LEU A 111 20.87 8.59 4.25
C LEU A 111 21.69 9.73 4.87
N ALA A 112 21.05 10.87 5.18
CA ALA A 112 21.70 11.98 5.86
C ALA A 112 22.20 11.60 7.28
N GLN A 113 21.44 10.79 7.99
CA GLN A 113 21.85 10.25 9.28
C GLN A 113 22.89 9.13 9.10
N ASN A 114 22.70 8.24 8.12
CA ASN A 114 23.54 7.07 7.93
C ASN A 114 25.00 7.46 7.59
N LYS A 115 25.21 8.49 6.75
CA LYS A 115 26.56 8.97 6.40
C LYS A 115 27.41 9.44 7.58
N THR A 116 26.80 9.71 8.75
CA THR A 116 27.53 10.13 9.94
C THR A 116 27.99 8.95 10.81
N LYS A 117 27.57 7.73 10.46
CA LYS A 117 27.99 6.52 11.20
C LYS A 117 29.42 6.15 10.88
N GLU A 118 30.12 5.64 11.89
CA GLU A 118 31.47 5.09 11.70
C GLU A 118 31.44 3.90 10.73
N GLY A 119 32.38 3.84 9.80
CA GLY A 119 32.49 2.77 8.81
C GLY A 119 31.63 2.98 7.56
N VAL A 120 30.73 3.97 7.53
CA VAL A 120 29.96 4.29 6.32
C VAL A 120 30.76 5.19 5.38
N ILE A 121 30.93 4.74 4.17
CA ILE A 121 31.58 5.47 3.07
C ILE A 121 30.50 5.96 2.12
N THR A 122 30.61 7.23 1.69
CA THR A 122 29.67 7.83 0.71
C THR A 122 30.43 8.19 -0.56
N THR A 123 29.95 7.74 -1.70
CA THR A 123 30.52 8.07 -3.02
C THR A 123 30.01 9.41 -3.54
N GLU A 124 30.58 9.89 -4.65
CA GLU A 124 30.14 11.14 -5.30
C GLU A 124 28.70 11.06 -5.84
N SER A 125 28.23 9.87 -6.22
CA SER A 125 26.85 9.63 -6.68
C SER A 125 25.82 9.67 -5.55
N GLY A 126 26.27 9.60 -4.30
CA GLY A 126 25.42 9.49 -3.12
C GLY A 126 25.18 8.05 -2.65
N LEU A 127 25.71 7.05 -3.35
CA LEU A 127 25.72 5.66 -2.84
C LEU A 127 26.46 5.61 -1.52
N GLN A 128 25.90 4.91 -0.53
CA GLN A 128 26.60 4.67 0.73
C GLN A 128 26.81 3.17 0.93
N TYR A 129 27.93 2.81 1.57
CA TYR A 129 28.22 1.42 1.85
C TYR A 129 29.08 1.24 3.09
N GLU A 130 28.97 0.07 3.69
CA GLU A 130 29.87 -0.45 4.73
C GLU A 130 30.54 -1.71 4.24
N ILE A 131 31.85 -1.84 4.50
CA ILE A 131 32.61 -3.05 4.19
C ILE A 131 32.47 -4.01 5.36
N VAL A 132 31.68 -5.07 5.20
CA VAL A 132 31.51 -6.12 6.22
C VAL A 132 32.66 -7.11 6.17
N ASN A 133 33.12 -7.44 4.95
CA ASN A 133 34.28 -8.28 4.69
C ASN A 133 34.98 -7.81 3.42
N GLU A 134 36.28 -7.63 3.49
CA GLU A 134 37.09 -7.29 2.33
C GLU A 134 37.45 -8.56 1.55
N GLY A 135 37.19 -8.56 0.26
CA GLY A 135 37.62 -9.60 -0.67
C GLY A 135 39.04 -9.37 -1.14
N SER A 136 39.68 -10.41 -1.65
CA SER A 136 41.05 -10.34 -2.18
C SER A 136 41.13 -10.70 -3.68
N GLY A 137 40.01 -11.01 -4.32
CA GLY A 137 39.96 -11.32 -5.75
C GLY A 137 39.96 -10.08 -6.64
N VAL A 138 39.82 -10.29 -7.93
CA VAL A 138 39.75 -9.21 -8.93
C VAL A 138 38.46 -8.40 -8.76
N LYS A 139 38.47 -7.13 -9.16
CA LYS A 139 37.27 -6.31 -9.29
C LYS A 139 36.66 -6.52 -10.66
N PRO A 140 35.34 -6.74 -10.76
CA PRO A 140 34.69 -6.90 -12.06
C PRO A 140 34.63 -5.57 -12.82
N GLY A 141 34.76 -5.64 -14.13
CA GLY A 141 34.47 -4.55 -15.03
C GLY A 141 32.97 -4.46 -15.37
N LEU A 142 32.59 -3.40 -16.10
CA LEU A 142 31.19 -3.12 -16.45
C LEU A 142 30.52 -4.24 -17.26
N GLU A 143 31.27 -4.90 -18.15
CA GLU A 143 30.77 -5.96 -19.05
C GLU A 143 30.88 -7.37 -18.44
N ASP A 144 31.45 -7.48 -17.24
CA ASP A 144 31.62 -8.77 -16.59
C ASP A 144 30.31 -9.31 -16.04
N LYS A 145 30.28 -10.63 -15.84
CA LYS A 145 29.19 -11.32 -15.15
C LYS A 145 29.64 -11.70 -13.75
N VAL A 146 28.82 -11.40 -12.76
CA VAL A 146 29.07 -11.72 -11.36
C VAL A 146 28.05 -12.70 -10.83
N THR A 147 28.43 -13.49 -9.84
CA THR A 147 27.55 -14.39 -9.09
C THR A 147 27.61 -13.98 -7.62
N THR A 148 26.46 -13.65 -7.03
CA THR A 148 26.40 -13.15 -5.67
C THR A 148 25.14 -13.58 -4.92
N HIS A 149 25.24 -13.64 -3.62
CA HIS A 149 24.09 -13.59 -2.73
C HIS A 149 23.75 -12.14 -2.41
N TYR A 150 22.47 -11.89 -2.20
CA TYR A 150 21.98 -10.61 -1.69
C TYR A 150 20.74 -10.78 -0.83
N HIS A 151 20.51 -9.77 0.00
CA HIS A 151 19.31 -9.64 0.81
C HIS A 151 18.89 -8.17 0.76
N GLY A 152 17.83 -7.88 0.03
CA GLY A 152 17.35 -6.53 -0.21
C GLY A 152 16.20 -6.17 0.70
N THR A 153 16.32 -5.03 1.39
CA THR A 153 15.28 -4.49 2.26
C THR A 153 15.03 -3.02 1.96
N LEU A 154 13.82 -2.57 2.24
CA LEU A 154 13.51 -1.16 2.41
C LEU A 154 14.16 -0.63 3.71
N ILE A 155 14.15 0.68 3.90
CA ILE A 155 14.71 1.32 5.10
C ILE A 155 13.97 0.96 6.40
N ASP A 156 12.72 0.51 6.32
CA ASP A 156 11.91 0.01 7.44
C ASP A 156 12.16 -1.47 7.77
N GLY A 157 13.03 -2.14 6.99
CA GLY A 157 13.37 -3.55 7.13
C GLY A 157 12.48 -4.51 6.35
N THR A 158 11.49 -4.03 5.61
CA THR A 158 10.67 -4.87 4.74
C THR A 158 11.52 -5.52 3.66
N VAL A 159 11.57 -6.85 3.63
CA VAL A 159 12.31 -7.60 2.62
C VAL A 159 11.55 -7.57 1.30
N PHE A 160 12.19 -7.11 0.23
CA PHE A 160 11.60 -7.10 -1.11
C PHE A 160 12.14 -8.22 -1.99
N ASP A 161 13.40 -8.64 -1.78
CA ASP A 161 13.99 -9.78 -2.48
C ASP A 161 15.22 -10.31 -1.74
N SER A 162 15.44 -11.64 -1.77
CA SER A 162 16.56 -12.28 -1.09
C SER A 162 16.96 -13.58 -1.77
N SER A 163 18.14 -13.62 -2.33
CA SER A 163 18.75 -14.85 -2.83
C SER A 163 19.22 -15.77 -1.69
N VAL A 164 19.48 -15.20 -0.51
CA VAL A 164 19.82 -15.95 0.69
C VAL A 164 18.63 -16.81 1.14
N ASP A 165 17.43 -16.23 1.17
CA ASP A 165 16.21 -16.93 1.57
C ASP A 165 15.81 -18.02 0.54
N ARG A 166 16.15 -17.81 -0.74
CA ARG A 166 16.00 -18.83 -1.79
C ARG A 166 17.04 -19.95 -1.72
N GLY A 167 18.13 -19.75 -0.99
CA GLY A 167 19.21 -20.74 -0.81
C GLY A 167 20.21 -20.86 -1.95
N GLU A 168 20.13 -20.01 -2.98
CA GLU A 168 21.00 -20.06 -4.15
C GLU A 168 21.44 -18.66 -4.62
N PRO A 169 22.72 -18.49 -5.04
CA PRO A 169 23.19 -17.23 -5.57
C PRO A 169 22.62 -16.95 -6.96
N VAL A 170 22.62 -15.68 -7.35
CA VAL A 170 22.15 -15.23 -8.66
C VAL A 170 23.29 -14.66 -9.47
N SER A 171 23.30 -14.96 -10.78
CA SER A 171 24.29 -14.45 -11.74
C SER A 171 23.65 -13.42 -12.68
N PHE A 172 24.30 -12.26 -12.81
CA PHE A 172 23.86 -11.20 -13.70
C PHE A 172 25.05 -10.39 -14.22
N PRO A 173 24.90 -9.71 -15.38
CA PRO A 173 25.92 -8.79 -15.86
C PRO A 173 25.96 -7.54 -14.96
N VAL A 174 27.15 -6.98 -14.75
CA VAL A 174 27.35 -5.78 -13.89
C VAL A 174 26.54 -4.59 -14.41
N ASN A 175 26.40 -4.44 -15.72
CA ASN A 175 25.60 -3.39 -16.36
C ASN A 175 24.09 -3.71 -16.46
N GLY A 176 23.64 -4.86 -15.94
CA GLY A 176 22.23 -5.30 -16.02
C GLY A 176 21.43 -5.12 -14.74
N VAL A 177 21.95 -4.35 -13.79
CA VAL A 177 21.33 -4.12 -12.47
C VAL A 177 21.10 -2.62 -12.24
N ILE A 178 20.52 -2.25 -11.10
CA ILE A 178 20.32 -0.83 -10.74
C ILE A 178 21.65 -0.08 -10.66
N PRO A 179 21.68 1.24 -10.98
CA PRO A 179 22.90 2.04 -11.01
C PRO A 179 23.78 1.92 -9.76
N GLY A 180 23.18 1.95 -8.58
CA GLY A 180 23.91 1.80 -7.31
C GLY A 180 24.63 0.46 -7.19
N TRP A 181 24.06 -0.62 -7.72
CA TRP A 181 24.74 -1.92 -7.76
C TRP A 181 25.84 -1.97 -8.82
N THR A 182 25.58 -1.41 -10.00
CA THR A 182 26.60 -1.28 -11.05
C THR A 182 27.84 -0.57 -10.52
N GLU A 183 27.65 0.50 -9.74
CA GLU A 183 28.75 1.23 -9.11
C GLU A 183 29.43 0.40 -8.01
N ALA A 184 28.66 -0.13 -7.05
CA ALA A 184 29.21 -0.91 -5.95
C ALA A 184 30.03 -2.13 -6.41
N LEU A 185 29.50 -2.90 -7.36
CA LEU A 185 30.17 -4.11 -7.87
C LEU A 185 31.53 -3.83 -8.48
N GLN A 186 31.71 -2.71 -9.17
CA GLN A 186 33.01 -2.31 -9.72
C GLN A 186 34.01 -1.85 -8.66
N LEU A 187 33.53 -1.48 -7.46
CA LEU A 187 34.38 -1.15 -6.31
C LEU A 187 34.74 -2.39 -5.49
N MET A 188 33.90 -3.43 -5.50
CA MET A 188 34.06 -4.65 -4.73
C MET A 188 35.04 -5.62 -5.37
N SER A 189 35.93 -6.21 -4.55
CA SER A 189 36.73 -7.36 -4.98
C SER A 189 35.96 -8.66 -4.81
N VAL A 190 36.19 -9.65 -5.61
CA VAL A 190 35.62 -11.00 -5.44
C VAL A 190 35.94 -11.52 -4.03
N GLY A 191 34.93 -12.05 -3.35
CA GLY A 191 34.97 -12.48 -1.95
C GLY A 191 34.57 -11.41 -0.95
N SER A 192 34.29 -10.17 -1.39
CA SER A 192 33.77 -9.11 -0.52
C SER A 192 32.34 -9.36 -0.09
N LYS A 193 32.00 -8.85 1.11
CA LYS A 193 30.64 -8.67 1.57
C LYS A 193 30.44 -7.23 2.02
N TRP A 194 29.56 -6.52 1.36
CA TRP A 194 29.24 -5.13 1.67
C TRP A 194 27.76 -4.99 2.05
N LYS A 195 27.47 -3.98 2.83
CA LYS A 195 26.11 -3.47 3.04
C LYS A 195 25.98 -2.18 2.26
N LEU A 196 25.04 -2.13 1.34
CA LEU A 196 24.77 -0.97 0.51
C LEU A 196 23.55 -0.22 1.05
N TYR A 197 23.57 1.10 0.94
CA TYR A 197 22.45 2.00 1.18
C TYR A 197 22.28 2.84 -0.07
N VAL A 198 21.27 2.50 -0.84
CA VAL A 198 21.11 2.97 -2.20
C VAL A 198 20.03 4.06 -2.24
N PRO A 199 20.38 5.32 -2.57
CA PRO A 199 19.36 6.35 -2.78
C PRO A 199 18.43 5.95 -3.93
N SER A 200 17.20 6.41 -3.88
CA SER A 200 16.17 6.03 -4.86
C SER A 200 16.57 6.30 -6.30
N GLU A 201 17.32 7.37 -6.56
CA GLU A 201 17.83 7.77 -7.88
C GLU A 201 18.83 6.75 -8.47
N LEU A 202 19.52 6.01 -7.61
CA LEU A 202 20.42 4.92 -7.98
C LEU A 202 19.77 3.53 -7.90
N ALA A 203 18.47 3.48 -7.57
CA ALA A 203 17.65 2.28 -7.47
C ALA A 203 16.54 2.30 -8.55
N TYR A 204 15.28 2.44 -8.14
CA TYR A 204 14.13 2.36 -9.03
C TYR A 204 13.41 3.71 -9.24
N GLY A 205 13.90 4.78 -8.58
CA GLY A 205 13.43 6.16 -8.75
C GLY A 205 11.93 6.36 -8.52
N GLU A 206 11.37 7.33 -9.23
CA GLU A 206 9.95 7.70 -9.14
C GLU A 206 8.98 6.60 -9.61
N ARG A 207 9.47 5.63 -10.37
CA ARG A 207 8.61 4.53 -10.85
C ARG A 207 8.42 3.45 -9.82
N GLY A 208 9.43 3.20 -8.94
CA GLY A 208 9.51 1.98 -8.13
C GLY A 208 9.68 0.72 -8.98
N ALA A 209 9.56 -0.45 -8.37
CA ALA A 209 9.63 -1.75 -9.06
C ALA A 209 8.35 -2.58 -8.91
N GLY A 210 7.30 -2.05 -8.31
CA GLY A 210 6.11 -2.79 -7.91
C GLY A 210 6.32 -3.64 -6.66
N GLY A 211 5.29 -4.35 -6.22
CA GLY A 211 5.34 -5.11 -4.97
C GLY A 211 5.67 -4.22 -3.78
N ALA A 212 6.72 -4.56 -3.04
CA ALA A 212 7.15 -3.81 -1.86
C ALA A 212 7.90 -2.50 -2.21
N ILE A 213 8.51 -2.40 -3.40
CA ILE A 213 9.30 -1.22 -3.77
C ILE A 213 8.41 -0.19 -4.45
N GLY A 214 7.92 0.76 -3.66
CA GLY A 214 7.16 1.90 -4.13
C GLY A 214 8.02 2.98 -4.80
N PRO A 215 7.39 4.08 -5.28
CA PRO A 215 8.09 5.24 -5.79
C PRO A 215 9.03 5.85 -4.74
N ASN A 216 10.21 6.26 -5.19
CA ASN A 216 11.22 6.98 -4.39
C ASN A 216 11.72 6.25 -3.13
N GLU A 217 11.60 4.93 -3.06
CA GLU A 217 12.14 4.14 -1.95
C GLU A 217 13.68 4.08 -2.02
N ALA A 218 14.34 4.42 -0.93
CA ALA A 218 15.74 4.11 -0.71
C ALA A 218 15.87 2.66 -0.20
N LEU A 219 16.95 1.98 -0.58
CA LEU A 219 17.14 0.55 -0.32
C LEU A 219 18.35 0.29 0.57
#